data_5b993cade5f107884fbe059c4cd66e57
#
_entry.id   5b993cade5f107884fbe059c4cd66e57
#
_cell.length_a   1.000
_cell.length_b   1.000
_cell.length_c   1.000
_cell.angle_alpha   90.00
_cell.angle_beta   90.00
_cell.angle_gamma   90.00
#
_symmetry.space_group_name_H-M   'P 1'
#
loop_
_entity.id
_entity.type
_entity.pdbx_description
1 polymer ?
#
loop_
_entity_poly.entity_id
_entity_poly.type
_entity_poly.pdbx_seq_one_letter_code
_entity_poly.pdbx_strand_id
1 'polypeptide(L)'
;VTNKRALVTGGSGAIGSVLAERLASDGCAVIVHAHRHVASAEQVVEKIRAGGGTASSVSFDLTDGMETRSALESLLKDGPIQIITHNAGIHDDAPMAGMTSEQWTNVIALSLNGFFNVTQPLLLPMIGTRWGRIVSISSLAGVTGNRGQANYAAAKAGLHGASKSLAIELASRGITVNVVAPGLIESPATRASFKPEQIEGLVPMRRVGTPEEVSALVSFLVSEQAGYITGQVIGINGGMA
;
A
#
# COMPACT_ATOMS: atom_id res chain seq x y z
N VAL A 1 1.22 17.56 -5.68
CA VAL A 1 2.40 16.64 -5.50
C VAL A 1 3.32 16.60 -6.71
N THR A 2 3.19 17.58 -7.59
CA THR A 2 3.99 17.67 -8.82
C THR A 2 5.49 17.57 -8.53
N ASN A 3 6.21 16.79 -9.35
CA ASN A 3 7.64 16.53 -9.24
C ASN A 3 8.09 15.77 -7.97
N LYS A 4 7.18 15.15 -7.21
CA LYS A 4 7.55 14.26 -6.12
C LYS A 4 7.81 12.85 -6.65
N ARG A 5 8.80 12.14 -6.07
CA ARG A 5 9.05 10.75 -6.39
C ARG A 5 8.20 9.86 -5.46
N ALA A 6 7.45 8.93 -6.07
CA ALA A 6 6.53 8.05 -5.36
C ALA A 6 6.90 6.58 -5.60
N LEU A 7 7.07 5.81 -4.53
CA LEU A 7 7.23 4.35 -4.59
C LEU A 7 5.91 3.67 -4.25
N VAL A 8 5.43 2.82 -5.15
CA VAL A 8 4.23 1.99 -4.95
C VAL A 8 4.64 0.53 -4.86
N THR A 9 4.65 -0.06 -3.66
CA THR A 9 4.95 -1.49 -3.51
C THR A 9 3.77 -2.34 -3.98
N GLY A 10 4.05 -3.47 -4.66
CA GLY A 10 2.99 -4.26 -5.28
C GLY A 10 2.21 -3.49 -6.35
N GLY A 11 2.89 -2.59 -7.06
CA GLY A 11 2.32 -1.70 -8.06
C GLY A 11 1.80 -2.40 -9.33
N SER A 12 2.03 -3.71 -9.47
CA SER A 12 1.45 -4.54 -10.55
C SER A 12 0.10 -5.18 -10.18
N GLY A 13 -0.34 -5.08 -8.90
CA GLY A 13 -1.60 -5.65 -8.41
C GLY A 13 -2.83 -4.79 -8.75
N ALA A 14 -4.03 -5.31 -8.46
CA ALA A 14 -5.29 -4.66 -8.81
C ALA A 14 -5.43 -3.23 -8.26
N ILE A 15 -5.13 -3.01 -6.99
CA ILE A 15 -5.14 -1.66 -6.39
C ILE A 15 -3.87 -0.90 -6.76
N GLY A 16 -2.71 -1.57 -6.72
CA GLY A 16 -1.40 -0.94 -6.92
C GLY A 16 -1.23 -0.31 -8.30
N SER A 17 -1.73 -0.95 -9.35
CA SER A 17 -1.64 -0.43 -10.73
C SER A 17 -2.45 0.86 -10.91
N VAL A 18 -3.70 0.85 -10.46
CA VAL A 18 -4.58 2.03 -10.52
C VAL A 18 -4.04 3.16 -9.65
N LEU A 19 -3.47 2.82 -8.48
CA LEU A 19 -2.82 3.80 -7.62
C LEU A 19 -1.58 4.43 -8.27
N ALA A 20 -0.73 3.62 -8.93
CA ALA A 20 0.44 4.12 -9.64
C ALA A 20 0.04 5.06 -10.78
N GLU A 21 -0.96 4.68 -11.59
CA GLU A 21 -1.51 5.51 -12.65
C GLU A 21 -2.08 6.83 -12.09
N ARG A 22 -2.81 6.76 -10.99
CA ARG A 22 -3.38 7.95 -10.34
C ARG A 22 -2.29 8.90 -9.84
N LEU A 23 -1.29 8.42 -9.12
CA LEU A 23 -0.19 9.26 -8.63
C LEU A 23 0.60 9.89 -9.77
N ALA A 24 0.78 9.17 -10.88
CA ALA A 24 1.42 9.73 -12.07
C ALA A 24 0.57 10.85 -12.70
N SER A 25 -0.74 10.69 -12.78
CA SER A 25 -1.66 11.74 -13.28
C SER A 25 -1.71 12.96 -12.36
N ASP A 26 -1.45 12.77 -11.05
CA ASP A 26 -1.29 13.85 -10.08
C ASP A 26 0.08 14.55 -10.18
N GLY A 27 0.95 14.14 -11.12
CA GLY A 27 2.25 14.76 -11.43
C GLY A 27 3.44 14.16 -10.69
N CYS A 28 3.31 12.99 -10.06
CA CYS A 28 4.42 12.29 -9.44
C CYS A 28 5.29 11.55 -10.48
N ALA A 29 6.59 11.42 -10.21
CA ALA A 29 7.45 10.44 -10.85
C ALA A 29 7.31 9.11 -10.07
N VAL A 30 6.62 8.13 -10.67
CA VAL A 30 6.21 6.91 -9.98
C VAL A 30 7.20 5.77 -10.20
N ILE A 31 7.59 5.11 -9.13
CA ILE A 31 8.38 3.89 -9.13
C ILE A 31 7.41 2.72 -8.82
N VAL A 32 7.16 1.89 -9.81
CA VAL A 32 6.25 0.74 -9.75
C VAL A 32 7.04 -0.48 -9.30
N HIS A 33 6.89 -0.91 -8.05
CA HIS A 33 7.56 -2.09 -7.54
C HIS A 33 6.72 -3.35 -7.78
N ALA A 34 7.39 -4.42 -8.20
CA ALA A 34 6.91 -5.79 -8.20
C ALA A 34 8.03 -6.74 -7.78
N HIS A 35 7.69 -7.90 -7.17
CA HIS A 35 8.69 -8.95 -6.92
C HIS A 35 8.76 -9.92 -8.11
N ARG A 36 7.69 -10.71 -8.34
CA ARG A 36 7.68 -11.77 -9.37
C ARG A 36 7.03 -11.35 -10.69
N HIS A 37 6.15 -10.37 -10.65
CA HIS A 37 5.34 -9.94 -11.80
C HIS A 37 5.96 -8.71 -12.48
N VAL A 38 7.23 -8.79 -12.87
CA VAL A 38 7.99 -7.68 -13.46
C VAL A 38 7.33 -7.20 -14.75
N ALA A 39 6.96 -8.12 -15.65
CA ALA A 39 6.29 -7.75 -16.90
C ALA A 39 4.98 -6.97 -16.68
N SER A 40 4.21 -7.32 -15.64
CA SER A 40 2.99 -6.57 -15.30
C SER A 40 3.32 -5.17 -14.76
N ALA A 41 4.41 -5.00 -14.02
CA ALA A 41 4.85 -3.68 -13.58
C ALA A 41 5.33 -2.82 -14.77
N GLU A 42 6.01 -3.42 -15.74
CA GLU A 42 6.42 -2.75 -16.98
C GLU A 42 5.22 -2.30 -17.80
N GLN A 43 4.16 -3.12 -17.92
CA GLN A 43 2.92 -2.72 -18.58
C GLN A 43 2.27 -1.49 -17.91
N VAL A 44 2.28 -1.42 -16.56
CA VAL A 44 1.79 -0.25 -15.84
C VAL A 44 2.65 0.98 -16.16
N VAL A 45 3.98 0.83 -16.19
CA VAL A 45 4.92 1.90 -16.55
C VAL A 45 4.66 2.40 -17.98
N GLU A 46 4.50 1.49 -18.94
CA GLU A 46 4.20 1.84 -20.33
C GLU A 46 2.88 2.61 -20.44
N LYS A 47 1.84 2.16 -19.75
CA LYS A 47 0.54 2.85 -19.71
C LYS A 47 0.65 4.26 -19.16
N ILE A 48 1.39 4.43 -18.04
CA ILE A 48 1.63 5.76 -17.45
C ILE A 48 2.38 6.67 -18.44
N ARG A 49 3.43 6.15 -19.08
CA ARG A 49 4.23 6.92 -20.06
C ARG A 49 3.42 7.30 -21.30
N ALA A 50 2.61 6.37 -21.81
CA ALA A 50 1.70 6.64 -22.92
C ALA A 50 0.68 7.74 -22.60
N GLY A 51 0.27 7.86 -21.33
CA GLY A 51 -0.56 8.95 -20.81
C GLY A 51 0.20 10.26 -20.52
N GLY A 52 1.50 10.34 -20.85
CA GLY A 52 2.33 11.54 -20.61
C GLY A 52 2.92 11.65 -19.19
N GLY A 53 2.69 10.63 -18.33
CA GLY A 53 3.26 10.58 -16.99
C GLY A 53 4.71 10.08 -16.96
N THR A 54 5.34 10.21 -15.80
CA THR A 54 6.71 9.71 -15.54
C THR A 54 6.66 8.49 -14.65
N ALA A 55 7.19 7.36 -15.12
CA ALA A 55 7.27 6.14 -14.33
C ALA A 55 8.50 5.29 -14.67
N SER A 56 8.92 4.46 -13.71
CA SER A 56 9.90 3.39 -13.87
C SER A 56 9.47 2.17 -13.07
N SER A 57 9.97 0.99 -13.42
CA SER A 57 9.77 -0.24 -12.67
C SER A 57 10.99 -0.59 -11.83
N VAL A 58 10.79 -1.31 -10.73
CA VAL A 58 11.85 -1.90 -9.92
C VAL A 58 11.39 -3.26 -9.39
N SER A 59 12.32 -4.21 -9.29
CA SER A 59 12.02 -5.54 -8.77
C SER A 59 12.96 -5.91 -7.62
N PHE A 60 12.39 -6.34 -6.50
CA PHE A 60 13.09 -6.94 -5.37
C PHE A 60 12.09 -7.63 -4.42
N ASP A 61 12.60 -8.51 -3.55
CA ASP A 61 11.78 -9.15 -2.52
C ASP A 61 11.72 -8.28 -1.26
N LEU A 62 10.51 -7.79 -0.92
CA LEU A 62 10.25 -7.01 0.28
C LEU A 62 10.58 -7.76 1.59
N THR A 63 10.58 -9.08 1.55
CA THR A 63 10.89 -9.92 2.73
C THR A 63 12.38 -10.07 2.95
N ASP A 64 13.21 -9.84 1.92
CA ASP A 64 14.66 -9.78 2.03
C ASP A 64 15.12 -8.33 2.31
N GLY A 65 15.52 -8.07 3.55
CA GLY A 65 15.97 -6.74 3.98
C GLY A 65 17.25 -6.26 3.30
N MET A 66 18.15 -7.17 2.91
CA MET A 66 19.40 -6.79 2.21
C MET A 66 19.13 -6.44 0.75
N GLU A 67 18.36 -7.26 0.04
CA GLU A 67 17.94 -6.99 -1.33
C GLU A 67 17.15 -5.69 -1.41
N THR A 68 16.14 -5.51 -0.53
CA THR A 68 15.35 -4.29 -0.43
C THR A 68 16.23 -3.06 -0.23
N ARG A 69 17.16 -3.11 0.73
CA ARG A 69 18.09 -1.99 1.02
C ARG A 69 18.93 -1.65 -0.20
N SER A 70 19.56 -2.63 -0.84
CA SER A 70 20.41 -2.42 -2.03
C SER A 70 19.63 -1.78 -3.17
N ALA A 71 18.39 -2.25 -3.44
CA ALA A 71 17.52 -1.68 -4.46
C ALA A 71 17.15 -0.22 -4.15
N LEU A 72 16.78 0.06 -2.90
CA LEU A 72 16.42 1.42 -2.47
C LEU A 72 17.61 2.38 -2.49
N GLU A 73 18.81 1.95 -2.09
CA GLU A 73 20.04 2.75 -2.20
C GLU A 73 20.35 3.10 -3.66
N SER A 74 20.08 2.19 -4.60
CA SER A 74 20.21 2.51 -6.03
C SER A 74 19.20 3.56 -6.47
N LEU A 75 17.94 3.44 -6.06
CA LEU A 75 16.90 4.43 -6.39
C LEU A 75 17.18 5.81 -5.77
N LEU A 76 17.80 5.86 -4.61
CA LEU A 76 18.14 7.12 -3.93
C LEU A 76 19.25 7.92 -4.64
N LYS A 77 20.02 7.31 -5.56
CA LYS A 77 21.01 8.05 -6.39
C LYS A 77 20.34 9.09 -7.26
N ASP A 78 19.07 8.87 -7.65
CA ASP A 78 18.27 9.81 -8.43
C ASP A 78 17.51 10.83 -7.56
N GLY A 79 17.79 10.86 -6.26
CA GLY A 79 17.17 11.76 -5.29
C GLY A 79 16.20 11.07 -4.32
N PRO A 80 15.69 11.81 -3.32
CA PRO A 80 14.83 11.26 -2.28
C PRO A 80 13.49 10.76 -2.83
N ILE A 81 12.99 9.68 -2.24
CA ILE A 81 11.61 9.21 -2.44
C ILE A 81 10.76 9.85 -1.34
N GLN A 82 9.77 10.63 -1.74
CA GLN A 82 9.01 11.49 -0.83
C GLN A 82 7.59 10.96 -0.58
N ILE A 83 7.11 10.05 -1.41
CA ILE A 83 5.83 9.36 -1.24
C ILE A 83 6.10 7.86 -1.22
N ILE A 84 5.62 7.19 -0.18
CA ILE A 84 5.69 5.73 -0.06
C ILE A 84 4.27 5.21 0.10
N THR A 85 3.87 4.29 -0.78
CA THR A 85 2.61 3.57 -0.64
C THR A 85 2.89 2.10 -0.44
N HIS A 86 2.69 1.63 0.80
CA HIS A 86 2.79 0.22 1.15
C HIS A 86 1.50 -0.49 0.73
N ASN A 87 1.47 -1.01 -0.50
CA ASN A 87 0.32 -1.71 -1.04
C ASN A 87 0.57 -3.23 -1.19
N ALA A 88 1.83 -3.66 -1.28
CA ALA A 88 2.15 -5.09 -1.36
C ALA A 88 1.57 -5.88 -0.17
N GLY A 89 0.98 -7.01 -0.46
CA GLY A 89 0.41 -7.89 0.55
C GLY A 89 -0.10 -9.18 -0.09
N ILE A 90 -0.11 -10.23 0.70
CA ILE A 90 -0.75 -11.51 0.37
C ILE A 90 -1.67 -11.90 1.52
N HIS A 91 -2.60 -12.76 1.25
CA HIS A 91 -3.34 -13.52 2.26
C HIS A 91 -3.14 -15.01 2.00
N ASP A 92 -3.10 -15.79 3.06
CA ASP A 92 -3.00 -17.24 3.04
C ASP A 92 -3.87 -17.75 4.19
N ASP A 93 -5.14 -17.96 3.86
CA ASP A 93 -6.23 -18.09 4.82
C ASP A 93 -6.34 -19.52 5.33
N ALA A 94 -6.39 -19.68 6.64
CA ALA A 94 -6.70 -20.94 7.31
C ALA A 94 -7.29 -20.67 8.71
N PRO A 95 -8.21 -21.52 9.20
CA PRO A 95 -8.58 -21.49 10.62
C PRO A 95 -7.34 -21.64 11.50
N MET A 96 -7.25 -20.88 12.60
CA MET A 96 -6.05 -20.83 13.45
C MET A 96 -5.56 -22.23 13.90
N ALA A 97 -6.46 -23.15 14.17
CA ALA A 97 -6.10 -24.53 14.58
C ALA A 97 -5.41 -25.35 13.47
N GLY A 98 -5.59 -24.98 12.21
CA GLY A 98 -4.97 -25.63 11.04
C GLY A 98 -3.96 -24.76 10.31
N MET A 99 -3.71 -23.55 10.78
CA MET A 99 -2.78 -22.62 10.17
C MET A 99 -1.34 -23.10 10.39
N THR A 100 -0.56 -23.18 9.30
CA THR A 100 0.85 -23.55 9.39
C THR A 100 1.71 -22.36 9.81
N SER A 101 2.88 -22.64 10.38
CA SER A 101 3.88 -21.59 10.68
C SER A 101 4.32 -20.83 9.43
N GLU A 102 4.36 -21.49 8.27
CA GLU A 102 4.71 -20.88 7.00
C GLU A 102 3.64 -19.88 6.56
N GLN A 103 2.35 -20.25 6.58
CA GLN A 103 1.23 -19.35 6.29
C GLN A 103 1.24 -18.11 7.20
N TRP A 104 1.51 -18.29 8.48
CA TRP A 104 1.66 -17.19 9.43
C TRP A 104 2.84 -16.29 9.06
N THR A 105 4.03 -16.88 8.94
CA THR A 105 5.29 -16.13 8.78
C THR A 105 5.32 -15.37 7.44
N ASN A 106 4.88 -15.98 6.34
CA ASN A 106 4.92 -15.35 5.01
C ASN A 106 4.03 -14.10 4.96
N VAL A 107 2.83 -14.15 5.55
CA VAL A 107 1.91 -13.01 5.55
C VAL A 107 2.45 -11.87 6.42
N ILE A 108 3.00 -12.18 7.60
CA ILE A 108 3.63 -11.21 8.50
C ILE A 108 4.89 -10.60 7.82
N ALA A 109 5.76 -11.44 7.25
CA ALA A 109 7.01 -11.00 6.64
C ALA A 109 6.75 -10.01 5.50
N LEU A 110 5.84 -10.33 4.58
CA LEU A 110 5.58 -9.44 3.46
C LEU A 110 4.92 -8.13 3.90
N SER A 111 3.90 -8.19 4.75
CA SER A 111 3.12 -7.01 5.09
C SER A 111 3.81 -6.12 6.13
N LEU A 112 4.36 -6.71 7.20
CA LEU A 112 4.85 -5.96 8.36
C LEU A 112 6.37 -5.77 8.32
N ASN A 113 7.15 -6.85 8.06
CA ASN A 113 8.60 -6.68 7.91
C ASN A 113 8.90 -5.91 6.61
N GLY A 114 8.15 -6.14 5.52
CA GLY A 114 8.27 -5.37 4.28
C GLY A 114 8.01 -3.88 4.48
N PHE A 115 7.06 -3.49 5.34
CA PHE A 115 6.88 -2.09 5.73
C PHE A 115 8.16 -1.52 6.34
N PHE A 116 8.78 -2.21 7.28
CA PHE A 116 10.04 -1.79 7.90
C PHE A 116 11.18 -1.73 6.90
N ASN A 117 11.36 -2.80 6.11
CA ASN A 117 12.46 -2.92 5.14
C ASN A 117 12.46 -1.80 4.10
N VAL A 118 11.26 -1.34 3.69
CA VAL A 118 11.12 -0.22 2.73
C VAL A 118 11.19 1.13 3.43
N THR A 119 10.50 1.30 4.54
CA THR A 119 10.37 2.61 5.18
C THR A 119 11.70 3.09 5.77
N GLN A 120 12.36 2.24 6.54
CA GLN A 120 13.54 2.61 7.32
C GLN A 120 14.69 3.22 6.47
N PRO A 121 15.08 2.65 5.32
CA PRO A 121 16.15 3.24 4.50
C PRO A 121 15.76 4.57 3.85
N LEU A 122 14.48 4.80 3.61
CA LEU A 122 13.97 5.99 2.93
C LEU A 122 13.73 7.19 3.88
N LEU A 123 13.69 6.96 5.20
CA LEU A 123 13.30 8.01 6.15
C LEU A 123 14.30 9.17 6.22
N LEU A 124 15.60 8.93 6.35
CA LEU A 124 16.57 10.01 6.49
C LEU A 124 16.61 10.92 5.25
N PRO A 125 16.65 10.40 4.01
CA PRO A 125 16.49 11.22 2.81
C PRO A 125 15.18 12.01 2.77
N MET A 126 14.05 11.39 3.17
CA MET A 126 12.74 12.05 3.22
C MET A 126 12.72 13.17 4.27
N ILE A 127 13.24 12.93 5.47
CA ILE A 127 13.36 13.95 6.55
C ILE A 127 14.17 15.15 6.06
N GLY A 128 15.23 14.92 5.29
CA GLY A 128 16.06 15.99 4.70
C GLY A 128 15.28 16.94 3.79
N THR A 129 14.20 16.45 3.13
CA THR A 129 13.34 17.30 2.29
C THR A 129 12.31 18.11 3.10
N ARG A 130 12.12 17.81 4.39
CA ARG A 130 11.08 18.36 5.26
C ARG A 130 9.67 18.25 4.68
N TRP A 131 9.46 17.24 3.88
CA TRP A 131 8.18 16.91 3.28
C TRP A 131 8.11 15.41 2.96
N GLY A 132 7.04 14.75 3.30
CA GLY A 132 6.83 13.34 2.97
C GLY A 132 5.40 12.87 3.24
N ARG A 133 5.04 11.78 2.55
CA ARG A 133 3.75 11.11 2.67
C ARG A 133 3.95 9.60 2.68
N ILE A 134 3.51 8.96 3.73
CA ILE A 134 3.55 7.50 3.87
C ILE A 134 2.12 7.01 4.04
N VAL A 135 1.65 6.17 3.13
CA VAL A 135 0.32 5.57 3.19
C VAL A 135 0.43 4.06 3.11
N SER A 136 -0.12 3.37 4.11
CA SER A 136 -0.18 1.91 4.11
C SER A 136 -1.58 1.42 3.73
N ILE A 137 -1.67 0.50 2.79
CA ILE A 137 -2.91 -0.19 2.46
C ILE A 137 -3.07 -1.38 3.42
N SER A 138 -3.94 -1.18 4.40
CA SER A 138 -4.36 -2.20 5.35
C SER A 138 -5.55 -3.00 4.79
N SER A 139 -6.50 -3.33 5.63
CA SER A 139 -7.74 -4.03 5.29
C SER A 139 -8.77 -3.83 6.40
N LEU A 140 -10.03 -3.98 6.05
CA LEU A 140 -11.11 -4.16 7.03
C LEU A 140 -10.78 -5.28 8.04
N ALA A 141 -10.15 -6.39 7.57
CA ALA A 141 -9.72 -7.47 8.44
C ALA A 141 -8.73 -7.03 9.54
N GLY A 142 -7.93 -5.99 9.29
CA GLY A 142 -7.05 -5.40 10.30
C GLY A 142 -7.78 -4.53 11.33
N VAL A 143 -9.03 -4.15 11.06
CA VAL A 143 -9.88 -3.35 11.96
C VAL A 143 -10.80 -4.24 12.79
N THR A 144 -11.50 -5.17 12.14
CA THR A 144 -12.56 -5.99 12.76
C THR A 144 -12.15 -7.45 13.02
N GLY A 145 -11.03 -7.88 12.45
CA GLY A 145 -10.74 -9.31 12.28
C GLY A 145 -11.56 -9.94 11.17
N ASN A 146 -11.19 -11.14 10.76
CA ASN A 146 -11.97 -11.97 9.85
C ASN A 146 -11.67 -13.45 10.12
N ARG A 147 -12.71 -14.30 10.07
CA ARG A 147 -12.56 -15.74 10.28
C ARG A 147 -11.60 -16.35 9.26
N GLY A 148 -10.62 -17.12 9.74
CA GLY A 148 -9.60 -17.76 8.89
C GLY A 148 -8.44 -16.86 8.50
N GLN A 149 -8.41 -15.59 8.93
CA GLN A 149 -7.40 -14.60 8.57
C GLN A 149 -6.61 -14.06 9.76
N ALA A 150 -6.35 -14.87 10.77
CA ALA A 150 -5.65 -14.41 11.97
C ALA A 150 -4.26 -13.84 11.66
N ASN A 151 -3.49 -14.46 10.75
CA ASN A 151 -2.21 -13.97 10.24
C ASN A 151 -2.37 -12.64 9.48
N TYR A 152 -3.31 -12.58 8.56
CA TYR A 152 -3.55 -11.38 7.74
C TYR A 152 -4.08 -10.21 8.58
N ALA A 153 -5.04 -10.47 9.47
CA ALA A 153 -5.57 -9.47 10.38
C ALA A 153 -4.48 -8.93 11.32
N ALA A 154 -3.64 -9.81 11.88
CA ALA A 154 -2.51 -9.40 12.71
C ALA A 154 -1.51 -8.53 11.95
N ALA A 155 -1.13 -8.93 10.73
CA ALA A 155 -0.23 -8.16 9.87
C ALA A 155 -0.79 -6.77 9.54
N LYS A 156 -2.07 -6.72 9.14
CA LYS A 156 -2.73 -5.46 8.75
C LYS A 156 -3.02 -4.56 9.95
N ALA A 157 -3.37 -5.12 11.12
CA ALA A 157 -3.49 -4.37 12.37
C ALA A 157 -2.13 -3.86 12.87
N GLY A 158 -1.05 -4.62 12.69
CA GLY A 158 0.32 -4.20 13.02
C GLY A 158 0.74 -2.93 12.27
N LEU A 159 0.31 -2.77 11.02
CA LEU A 159 0.53 -1.53 10.26
C LEU A 159 -0.13 -0.31 10.91
N HIS A 160 -1.28 -0.50 11.60
CA HIS A 160 -1.96 0.61 12.30
C HIS A 160 -1.10 1.14 13.45
N GLY A 161 -0.56 0.25 14.28
CA GLY A 161 0.33 0.61 15.40
C GLY A 161 1.63 1.23 14.91
N ALA A 162 2.30 0.59 13.95
CA ALA A 162 3.55 1.09 13.37
C ALA A 162 3.36 2.49 12.73
N SER A 163 2.30 2.69 11.95
CA SER A 163 2.02 3.97 11.30
C SER A 163 1.70 5.08 12.30
N LYS A 164 0.96 4.78 13.38
CA LYS A 164 0.67 5.77 14.44
C LYS A 164 1.93 6.21 15.17
N SER A 165 2.83 5.28 15.53
CA SER A 165 4.10 5.61 16.17
C SER A 165 4.96 6.47 15.24
N LEU A 166 5.10 6.05 13.99
CA LEU A 166 5.88 6.77 12.99
C LEU A 166 5.32 8.18 12.69
N ALA A 167 4.00 8.33 12.72
CA ALA A 167 3.34 9.63 12.56
C ALA A 167 3.78 10.63 13.64
N ILE A 168 3.86 10.18 14.89
CA ILE A 168 4.30 11.02 16.03
C ILE A 168 5.78 11.41 15.85
N GLU A 169 6.64 10.47 15.44
CA GLU A 169 8.07 10.71 15.24
C GLU A 169 8.34 11.73 14.13
N LEU A 170 7.54 11.71 13.06
CA LEU A 170 7.81 12.43 11.82
C LEU A 170 7.00 13.72 11.64
N ALA A 171 5.98 13.96 12.45
CA ALA A 171 5.08 15.13 12.32
C ALA A 171 5.84 16.46 12.28
N SER A 172 6.84 16.65 13.16
CA SER A 172 7.66 17.87 13.20
C SER A 172 8.59 18.06 12.00
N ARG A 173 8.67 17.04 11.13
CA ARG A 173 9.47 17.03 9.91
C ARG A 173 8.65 17.31 8.64
N GLY A 174 7.36 17.61 8.78
CA GLY A 174 6.45 17.83 7.65
C GLY A 174 6.05 16.54 6.92
N ILE A 175 6.17 15.40 7.59
CA ILE A 175 5.86 14.09 7.04
C ILE A 175 4.58 13.57 7.70
N THR A 176 3.61 13.14 6.88
CA THR A 176 2.39 12.48 7.38
C THR A 176 2.44 10.99 7.13
N VAL A 177 1.89 10.22 8.05
CA VAL A 177 1.82 8.76 7.97
C VAL A 177 0.40 8.31 8.27
N ASN A 178 -0.27 7.70 7.29
CA ASN A 178 -1.67 7.28 7.41
C ASN A 178 -1.87 5.86 6.89
N VAL A 179 -2.99 5.28 7.24
CA VAL A 179 -3.41 3.94 6.81
C VAL A 179 -4.78 4.05 6.14
N VAL A 180 -4.93 3.42 4.99
CA VAL A 180 -6.21 3.19 4.34
C VAL A 180 -6.60 1.73 4.58
N ALA A 181 -7.83 1.48 5.04
CA ALA A 181 -8.35 0.15 5.35
C ALA A 181 -9.52 -0.18 4.41
N PRO A 182 -9.27 -0.78 3.23
CA PRO A 182 -10.31 -1.16 2.30
C PRO A 182 -11.17 -2.31 2.82
N GLY A 183 -12.45 -2.31 2.45
CA GLY A 183 -13.34 -3.45 2.53
C GLY A 183 -13.18 -4.39 1.32
N LEU A 184 -14.31 -4.88 0.79
CA LEU A 184 -14.33 -5.66 -0.44
C LEU A 184 -14.10 -4.74 -1.63
N ILE A 185 -12.97 -4.90 -2.31
CA ILE A 185 -12.59 -4.14 -3.51
C ILE A 185 -12.62 -5.05 -4.73
N GLU A 186 -13.07 -4.53 -5.83
CA GLU A 186 -13.15 -5.24 -7.10
C GLU A 186 -11.77 -5.76 -7.53
N SER A 187 -11.71 -7.07 -7.74
CA SER A 187 -10.51 -7.77 -8.21
C SER A 187 -10.91 -9.13 -8.76
N PRO A 188 -10.05 -9.81 -9.55
CA PRO A 188 -10.30 -11.19 -9.96
C PRO A 188 -10.56 -12.12 -8.76
N ALA A 189 -9.84 -11.94 -7.66
CA ALA A 189 -10.01 -12.72 -6.43
C ALA A 189 -11.38 -12.48 -5.78
N THR A 190 -11.81 -11.23 -5.66
CA THR A 190 -13.13 -10.88 -5.10
C THR A 190 -14.25 -11.44 -5.95
N ARG A 191 -14.15 -11.30 -7.28
CA ARG A 191 -15.15 -11.87 -8.22
C ARG A 191 -15.24 -13.40 -8.14
N ALA A 192 -14.11 -14.08 -7.89
CA ALA A 192 -14.09 -15.53 -7.74
C ALA A 192 -14.65 -16.00 -6.39
N SER A 193 -14.54 -15.18 -5.33
CA SER A 193 -14.88 -15.56 -3.96
C SER A 193 -16.32 -15.21 -3.56
N PHE A 194 -16.94 -14.22 -4.19
CA PHE A 194 -18.25 -13.69 -3.77
C PHE A 194 -19.23 -13.60 -4.93
N LYS A 195 -20.45 -14.10 -4.71
CA LYS A 195 -21.58 -13.87 -5.60
C LYS A 195 -22.23 -12.50 -5.31
N PRO A 196 -22.91 -11.86 -6.29
CA PRO A 196 -23.57 -10.57 -6.09
C PRO A 196 -24.47 -10.51 -4.86
N GLU A 197 -25.28 -11.54 -4.63
CA GLU A 197 -26.23 -11.61 -3.53
C GLU A 197 -25.53 -11.64 -2.15
N GLN A 198 -24.34 -12.25 -2.08
CA GLN A 198 -23.51 -12.25 -0.89
C GLN A 198 -22.93 -10.86 -0.61
N ILE A 199 -22.50 -10.14 -1.65
CA ILE A 199 -22.01 -8.77 -1.54
C ILE A 199 -23.11 -7.85 -1.02
N GLU A 200 -24.32 -7.95 -1.56
CA GLU A 200 -25.49 -7.16 -1.13
C GLU A 200 -25.83 -7.40 0.36
N GLY A 201 -25.63 -8.62 0.85
CA GLY A 201 -25.85 -8.95 2.25
C GLY A 201 -24.72 -8.53 3.20
N LEU A 202 -23.48 -8.44 2.71
CA LEU A 202 -22.31 -8.13 3.52
C LEU A 202 -21.97 -6.64 3.56
N VAL A 203 -22.19 -5.92 2.45
CA VAL A 203 -21.80 -4.51 2.31
C VAL A 203 -23.05 -3.63 2.40
N PRO A 204 -23.15 -2.72 3.37
CA PRO A 204 -24.30 -1.79 3.49
C PRO A 204 -24.56 -0.98 2.20
N MET A 205 -23.52 -0.58 1.47
CA MET A 205 -23.66 0.07 0.17
C MET A 205 -24.03 -0.89 -0.98
N ARG A 206 -24.22 -2.20 -0.70
CA ARG A 206 -24.67 -3.26 -1.62
C ARG A 206 -23.83 -3.42 -2.89
N ARG A 207 -22.58 -3.03 -2.82
CA ARG A 207 -21.59 -3.22 -3.90
C ARG A 207 -20.18 -3.34 -3.34
N VAL A 208 -19.29 -3.87 -4.13
CA VAL A 208 -17.84 -3.74 -3.88
C VAL A 208 -17.38 -2.32 -4.17
N GLY A 209 -16.32 -1.89 -3.50
CA GLY A 209 -15.59 -0.68 -3.88
C GLY A 209 -14.72 -0.95 -5.11
N THR A 210 -14.23 0.11 -5.76
CA THR A 210 -13.33 0.00 -6.89
C THR A 210 -11.90 0.38 -6.51
N PRO A 211 -10.87 -0.11 -7.23
CA PRO A 211 -9.49 0.36 -7.04
C PRO A 211 -9.35 1.88 -7.20
N GLU A 212 -10.15 2.49 -8.06
CA GLU A 212 -10.18 3.95 -8.29
C GLU A 212 -10.65 4.70 -7.04
N GLU A 213 -11.66 4.17 -6.31
CA GLU A 213 -12.12 4.77 -5.06
C GLU A 213 -11.01 4.73 -3.99
N VAL A 214 -10.27 3.62 -3.90
CA VAL A 214 -9.10 3.51 -2.99
C VAL A 214 -8.00 4.48 -3.41
N SER A 215 -7.69 4.54 -4.71
CA SER A 215 -6.64 5.42 -5.22
C SER A 215 -6.98 6.90 -5.05
N ALA A 216 -8.26 7.28 -5.15
CA ALA A 216 -8.71 8.65 -4.90
C ALA A 216 -8.46 9.08 -3.44
N LEU A 217 -8.74 8.21 -2.47
CA LEU A 217 -8.44 8.48 -1.07
C LEU A 217 -6.93 8.59 -0.83
N VAL A 218 -6.13 7.68 -1.39
CA VAL A 218 -4.67 7.76 -1.24
C VAL A 218 -4.12 9.02 -1.89
N SER A 219 -4.57 9.37 -3.10
CA SER A 219 -4.21 10.61 -3.80
C SER A 219 -4.48 11.86 -2.93
N PHE A 220 -5.65 11.91 -2.29
CA PHE A 220 -5.96 12.97 -1.33
C PHE A 220 -4.99 12.97 -0.14
N LEU A 221 -4.72 11.81 0.49
CA LEU A 221 -3.85 11.72 1.66
C LEU A 221 -2.40 12.08 1.38
N VAL A 222 -1.92 11.90 0.14
CA VAL A 222 -0.57 12.32 -0.23
C VAL A 222 -0.51 13.76 -0.72
N SER A 223 -1.63 14.44 -0.90
CA SER A 223 -1.70 15.82 -1.35
C SER A 223 -1.29 16.83 -0.26
N GLU A 224 -1.10 18.09 -0.66
CA GLU A 224 -0.89 19.20 0.27
C GLU A 224 -2.13 19.48 1.14
N GLN A 225 -3.33 19.19 0.62
CA GLN A 225 -4.60 19.41 1.32
C GLN A 225 -4.74 18.53 2.57
N ALA A 226 -4.09 17.36 2.60
CA ALA A 226 -4.07 16.43 3.72
C ALA A 226 -2.89 16.68 4.68
N GLY A 227 -2.21 17.81 4.60
CA GLY A 227 -0.99 18.10 5.37
C GLY A 227 -1.15 18.11 6.89
N TYR A 228 -2.38 18.17 7.41
CA TYR A 228 -2.69 18.08 8.84
C TYR A 228 -3.32 16.73 9.26
N ILE A 229 -3.43 15.77 8.32
CA ILE A 229 -3.95 14.43 8.57
C ILE A 229 -2.77 13.48 8.74
N THR A 230 -2.53 13.01 9.96
CA THR A 230 -1.47 12.04 10.25
C THR A 230 -1.87 11.10 11.39
N GLY A 231 -1.34 9.87 11.40
CA GLY A 231 -1.64 8.85 12.39
C GLY A 231 -3.05 8.24 12.27
N GLN A 232 -3.76 8.48 11.15
CA GLN A 232 -5.13 8.03 10.98
C GLN A 232 -5.21 6.66 10.31
N VAL A 233 -6.23 5.89 10.70
CA VAL A 233 -6.67 4.68 10.00
C VAL A 233 -8.04 4.98 9.42
N ILE A 234 -8.11 5.07 8.09
CA ILE A 234 -9.32 5.50 7.38
C ILE A 234 -9.92 4.32 6.64
N GLY A 235 -11.13 3.94 7.02
CA GLY A 235 -11.89 2.90 6.35
C GLY A 235 -12.45 3.37 5.01
N ILE A 236 -12.36 2.51 4.00
CA ILE A 236 -13.06 2.66 2.72
C ILE A 236 -13.71 1.32 2.40
N ASN A 237 -14.87 1.09 2.99
CA ASN A 237 -15.44 -0.25 3.13
C ASN A 237 -16.96 -0.33 2.90
N GLY A 238 -17.57 0.74 2.40
CA GLY A 238 -19.01 0.74 2.11
C GLY A 238 -19.91 0.61 3.35
N GLY A 239 -19.40 0.97 4.53
CA GLY A 239 -20.13 0.93 5.80
C GLY A 239 -20.03 -0.39 6.55
N MET A 240 -19.07 -1.27 6.21
CA MET A 240 -18.89 -2.57 6.89
C MET A 240 -18.30 -2.44 8.31
N ALA A 241 -17.68 -1.30 8.65
CA ALA A 241 -17.17 -0.95 9.98
C ALA A 241 -17.05 0.57 10.12
#